data_efec537f0a96bd119a82ee85ba89a60e
#
_entry.id   efec537f0a96bd119a82ee85ba89a60e
#
_cell.length_a   1.000
_cell.length_b   1.000
_cell.length_c   1.000
_cell.angle_alpha   90.00
_cell.angle_beta   90.00
_cell.angle_gamma   90.00
#
_symmetry.space_group_name_H-M   'P 1'
#
loop_
_entity.id
_entity.type
_entity.pdbx_description
1 polymer ?
#
loop_
_entity_poly.entity_id
_entity_poly.type
_entity_poly.pdbx_seq_one_letter_code
_entity_poly.pdbx_strand_id
1 'polypeptide(L)'
;FYENLIKKLKIYKLRSKVIINKIDKIHSFILFGDIKKDKNTIIFRSDPRKENIGHKFIHKSSNPEILDSFKEINEDKYHEILIKNLVPFSHYDLEENKSLLLENNFENINSISWDKGCYVGQEITARMKYRALLKKKVYTLNVKSGFPKIKQNIKENGKDIGKILSIKKNYMLAMIKIDFAENKINSKNSIKSDDGLILDFVI
;
A
#
# COMPACT_ATOMS: atom_id res chain seq x y z
N PHE A 1 12.55 10.69 9.28
CA PHE A 1 11.09 10.48 9.40
C PHE A 1 10.62 10.40 10.86
N TYR A 2 11.24 9.53 11.69
CA TYR A 2 10.82 9.29 13.07
C TYR A 2 10.76 10.56 13.93
N GLU A 3 11.84 11.37 13.94
CA GLU A 3 11.92 12.59 14.72
C GLU A 3 10.81 13.60 14.37
N ASN A 4 10.54 13.77 13.07
CA ASN A 4 9.46 14.63 12.59
C ASN A 4 8.07 14.13 13.02
N LEU A 5 7.86 12.81 13.00
CA LEU A 5 6.61 12.20 13.46
C LEU A 5 6.40 12.47 14.95
N ILE A 6 7.41 12.22 15.78
CA ILE A 6 7.33 12.46 17.25
C ILE A 6 7.06 13.93 17.54
N LYS A 7 7.74 14.84 16.84
CA LYS A 7 7.53 16.29 16.98
C LYS A 7 6.09 16.67 16.67
N LYS A 8 5.54 16.19 15.54
CA LYS A 8 4.13 16.42 15.16
C LYS A 8 3.16 15.85 16.20
N LEU A 9 3.35 14.60 16.62
CA LEU A 9 2.50 13.98 17.64
C LEU A 9 2.50 14.74 18.97
N LYS A 10 3.66 15.23 19.40
CA LYS A 10 3.78 16.06 20.62
C LYS A 10 3.04 17.39 20.51
N ILE A 11 3.03 18.03 19.33
CA ILE A 11 2.28 19.27 19.09
C ILE A 11 0.77 18.99 19.18
N TYR A 12 0.28 17.95 18.48
CA TYR A 12 -1.16 17.64 18.45
C TYR A 12 -1.69 16.99 19.72
N LYS A 13 -0.82 16.50 20.59
CA LYS A 13 -1.20 16.00 21.91
C LYS A 13 -1.90 17.07 22.76
N LEU A 14 -1.50 18.34 22.62
CA LEU A 14 -2.02 19.48 23.40
C LEU A 14 -1.99 19.18 24.91
N ARG A 15 -3.18 19.28 25.59
CA ARG A 15 -3.34 19.03 27.02
C ARG A 15 -3.73 17.58 27.36
N SER A 16 -3.75 16.68 26.37
CA SER A 16 -4.12 15.29 26.60
C SER A 16 -3.12 14.58 27.52
N LYS A 17 -3.61 13.82 28.49
CA LYS A 17 -2.79 13.00 29.39
C LYS A 17 -2.22 11.76 28.66
N VAL A 18 -1.43 11.98 27.61
CA VAL A 18 -0.83 10.93 26.79
C VAL A 18 0.69 11.05 26.88
N ILE A 19 1.36 9.93 27.08
CA ILE A 19 2.82 9.83 27.05
C ILE A 19 3.23 9.18 25.73
N ILE A 20 4.16 9.82 25.02
CA ILE A 20 4.67 9.32 23.73
C ILE A 20 6.15 9.02 23.93
N ASN A 21 6.48 7.75 23.99
CA ASN A 21 7.84 7.25 24.18
C ASN A 21 8.32 6.46 22.97
N LYS A 22 9.60 6.55 22.68
CA LYS A 22 10.29 5.60 21.82
C LYS A 22 10.47 4.30 22.60
N ILE A 23 10.18 3.19 21.97
CA ILE A 23 10.50 1.85 22.49
C ILE A 23 11.68 1.33 21.69
N ASP A 24 12.78 1.06 22.37
CA ASP A 24 13.95 0.41 21.80
C ASP A 24 13.86 -1.12 21.99
N LYS A 25 14.62 -1.85 21.19
CA LYS A 25 14.76 -3.32 21.31
C LYS A 25 13.42 -4.07 21.11
N ILE A 26 12.66 -3.65 20.11
CA ILE A 26 11.53 -4.43 19.57
C ILE A 26 11.77 -4.74 18.12
N HIS A 27 11.30 -5.92 17.67
CA HIS A 27 11.46 -6.41 16.31
C HIS A 27 10.09 -6.68 15.71
N SER A 28 9.94 -6.35 14.44
CA SER A 28 8.67 -6.50 13.72
C SER A 28 8.85 -7.48 12.57
N PHE A 29 7.97 -8.45 12.52
CA PHE A 29 7.92 -9.50 11.51
C PHE A 29 6.55 -9.52 10.85
N ILE A 30 6.49 -10.08 9.65
CA ILE A 30 5.25 -10.47 9.00
C ILE A 30 5.25 -11.99 8.89
N LEU A 31 4.22 -12.63 9.43
CA LEU A 31 4.10 -14.10 9.45
C LEU A 31 2.90 -14.54 8.61
N PHE A 32 3.08 -15.61 7.87
CA PHE A 32 2.00 -16.30 7.16
C PHE A 32 1.76 -17.63 7.87
N GLY A 33 0.78 -17.66 8.76
CA GLY A 33 0.43 -18.78 9.60
C GLY A 33 0.18 -18.36 11.05
N ASP A 34 -0.30 -19.28 11.85
CA ASP A 34 -0.60 -19.07 13.26
C ASP A 34 0.58 -19.41 14.15
N ILE A 35 0.65 -18.71 15.27
CA ILE A 35 1.66 -18.95 16.31
C ILE A 35 1.02 -19.02 17.69
N LYS A 36 1.65 -19.74 18.60
CA LYS A 36 1.39 -19.61 20.04
C LYS A 36 2.20 -18.43 20.58
N LYS A 37 1.50 -17.45 21.14
CA LYS A 37 2.16 -16.30 21.75
C LYS A 37 2.96 -16.75 22.99
N ASP A 38 4.18 -16.22 23.12
CA ASP A 38 4.99 -16.33 24.33
C ASP A 38 4.93 -15.04 25.16
N LYS A 39 5.61 -15.03 26.32
CA LYS A 39 5.65 -13.87 27.23
C LYS A 39 6.37 -12.63 26.66
N ASN A 40 7.13 -12.79 25.59
CA ASN A 40 7.87 -11.73 24.92
C ASN A 40 7.14 -11.21 23.69
N THR A 41 6.01 -11.80 23.30
CA THR A 41 5.13 -11.35 22.23
C THR A 41 4.40 -10.10 22.65
N ILE A 42 4.63 -9.00 21.94
CA ILE A 42 3.96 -7.70 22.18
C ILE A 42 2.66 -7.63 21.39
N ILE A 43 2.73 -7.93 20.09
CA ILE A 43 1.57 -7.92 19.18
C ILE A 43 1.63 -9.15 18.27
N PHE A 44 0.52 -9.84 18.14
CA PHE A 44 0.25 -10.79 17.07
C PHE A 44 -1.20 -10.61 16.62
N ARG A 45 -1.38 -10.16 15.39
CA ARG A 45 -2.71 -9.96 14.79
C ARG A 45 -2.62 -10.00 13.27
N SER A 46 -3.72 -10.38 12.62
CA SER A 46 -3.89 -10.24 11.18
C SER A 46 -3.68 -8.79 10.75
N ASP A 47 -3.09 -8.59 9.58
CA ASP A 47 -2.97 -7.25 9.01
C ASP A 47 -4.37 -6.76 8.61
N PRO A 48 -4.86 -5.63 9.16
CA PRO A 48 -6.22 -5.18 8.93
C PRO A 48 -6.45 -4.66 7.49
N ARG A 49 -5.39 -4.45 6.72
CA ARG A 49 -5.48 -3.93 5.37
C ARG A 49 -6.07 -4.94 4.39
N LYS A 50 -5.68 -6.21 4.50
CA LYS A 50 -6.17 -7.34 3.70
C LYS A 50 -5.88 -8.65 4.45
N GLU A 51 -6.73 -9.66 4.25
CA GLU A 51 -6.58 -10.96 4.91
C GLU A 51 -5.32 -11.73 4.48
N ASN A 52 -4.93 -11.62 3.20
CA ASN A 52 -3.88 -12.45 2.61
C ASN A 52 -2.48 -11.83 2.61
N ILE A 53 -2.25 -10.77 3.40
CA ILE A 53 -0.93 -10.12 3.49
C ILE A 53 -0.17 -10.45 4.78
N GLY A 54 -0.65 -11.46 5.51
CA GLY A 54 0.01 -12.00 6.70
C GLY A 54 -0.44 -11.37 8.01
N HIS A 55 0.23 -11.78 9.07
CA HIS A 55 0.02 -11.31 10.44
C HIS A 55 1.17 -10.42 10.88
N LYS A 56 0.87 -9.31 11.51
CA LYS A 56 1.87 -8.48 12.16
C LYS A 56 2.27 -9.12 13.47
N PHE A 57 3.55 -9.42 13.60
CA PHE A 57 4.15 -9.98 14.80
C PHE A 57 5.22 -9.00 15.32
N ILE A 58 5.05 -8.55 16.56
CA ILE A 58 6.03 -7.68 17.25
C ILE A 58 6.50 -8.42 18.49
N HIS A 59 7.82 -8.54 18.61
CA HIS A 59 8.47 -9.34 19.65
C HIS A 59 9.67 -8.59 20.26
N LYS A 60 10.01 -8.91 21.51
CA LYS A 60 11.17 -8.31 22.20
C LYS A 60 12.52 -8.88 21.75
N SER A 61 12.56 -10.12 21.25
CA SER A 61 13.77 -10.74 20.68
C SER A 61 13.86 -10.50 19.18
N SER A 62 15.07 -10.37 18.67
CA SER A 62 15.37 -10.32 17.22
C SER A 62 15.28 -11.69 16.57
N ASN A 63 15.44 -12.76 17.34
CA ASN A 63 15.35 -14.14 16.89
C ASN A 63 14.51 -14.98 17.88
N PRO A 64 13.16 -14.85 17.82
CA PRO A 64 12.29 -15.68 18.66
C PRO A 64 12.31 -17.14 18.16
N GLU A 65 12.45 -18.12 19.05
CA GLU A 65 12.42 -19.56 18.74
C GLU A 65 11.18 -19.98 17.92
N ILE A 66 10.07 -19.26 18.11
CA ILE A 66 8.84 -19.49 17.35
C ILE A 66 9.01 -19.33 15.83
N LEU A 67 10.02 -18.57 15.39
CA LEU A 67 10.32 -18.39 13.97
C LEU A 67 11.04 -19.57 13.33
N ASP A 68 11.61 -20.49 14.13
CA ASP A 68 12.34 -21.67 13.63
C ASP A 68 11.45 -22.60 12.79
N SER A 69 10.13 -22.56 13.02
CA SER A 69 9.14 -23.31 12.24
C SER A 69 8.71 -22.63 10.93
N PHE A 70 9.17 -21.40 10.68
CA PHE A 70 8.81 -20.63 9.49
C PHE A 70 9.97 -20.56 8.49
N LYS A 71 9.59 -20.63 7.21
CA LYS A 71 10.55 -20.33 6.13
C LYS A 71 10.62 -18.84 5.91
N GLU A 72 11.81 -18.27 6.00
CA GLU A 72 12.05 -16.87 5.68
C GLU A 72 11.81 -16.58 4.19
N ILE A 73 11.14 -15.48 3.91
CA ILE A 73 10.99 -14.89 2.59
C ILE A 73 11.66 -13.51 2.57
N ASN A 74 12.23 -13.13 1.44
CA ASN A 74 12.83 -11.82 1.28
C ASN A 74 11.75 -10.72 1.13
N GLU A 75 12.17 -9.46 1.33
CA GLU A 75 11.30 -8.28 1.20
C GLU A 75 10.65 -8.19 -0.18
N ASP A 76 11.35 -8.56 -1.25
CA ASP A 76 10.82 -8.55 -2.61
C ASP A 76 9.62 -9.46 -2.78
N LYS A 77 9.64 -10.63 -2.14
CA LYS A 77 8.50 -11.56 -2.15
C LYS A 77 7.31 -10.98 -1.39
N TYR A 78 7.55 -10.37 -0.25
CA TYR A 78 6.48 -9.69 0.49
C TYR A 78 5.90 -8.52 -0.30
N HIS A 79 6.75 -7.72 -0.96
CA HIS A 79 6.30 -6.62 -1.80
C HIS A 79 5.48 -7.11 -3.00
N GLU A 80 5.84 -8.24 -3.63
CA GLU A 80 5.02 -8.89 -4.66
C GLU A 80 3.61 -9.23 -4.12
N ILE A 81 3.53 -9.73 -2.87
CA ILE A 81 2.24 -10.03 -2.22
C ILE A 81 1.42 -8.75 -2.03
N LEU A 82 2.03 -7.66 -1.58
CA LEU A 82 1.34 -6.37 -1.42
C LEU A 82 0.80 -5.84 -2.76
N ILE A 83 1.61 -5.88 -3.82
CA ILE A 83 1.20 -5.47 -5.17
C ILE A 83 -0.02 -6.28 -5.64
N LYS A 84 0.00 -7.62 -5.50
CA LYS A 84 -1.10 -8.49 -5.90
C LYS A 84 -2.40 -8.21 -5.14
N ASN A 85 -2.30 -7.74 -3.91
CA ASN A 85 -3.44 -7.40 -3.07
C ASN A 85 -3.84 -5.90 -3.17
N LEU A 86 -3.27 -5.16 -4.11
CA LEU A 86 -3.51 -3.73 -4.32
C LEU A 86 -3.28 -2.92 -3.03
N VAL A 87 -2.22 -3.26 -2.30
CA VAL A 87 -1.79 -2.56 -1.09
C VAL A 87 -0.53 -1.76 -1.39
N PRO A 88 -0.60 -0.44 -1.51
CA PRO A 88 0.58 0.40 -1.74
C PRO A 88 1.57 0.30 -0.59
N PHE A 89 2.85 0.25 -0.92
CA PHE A 89 3.94 0.28 0.04
C PHE A 89 4.51 1.69 0.12
N SER A 90 4.38 2.32 1.29
CA SER A 90 4.62 3.76 1.47
C SER A 90 5.98 4.25 0.95
N HIS A 91 7.00 3.41 1.04
CA HIS A 91 8.35 3.77 0.63
C HIS A 91 8.53 3.87 -0.90
N TYR A 92 7.76 3.10 -1.67
CA TYR A 92 7.91 3.02 -3.13
C TYR A 92 6.76 3.68 -3.89
N ASP A 93 5.54 3.54 -3.38
CA ASP A 93 4.33 3.87 -4.12
C ASP A 93 3.75 5.24 -3.77
N LEU A 94 4.15 5.82 -2.63
CA LEU A 94 3.61 7.08 -2.16
C LEU A 94 4.65 8.19 -2.22
N GLU A 95 4.22 9.38 -2.63
CA GLU A 95 5.03 10.60 -2.61
C GLU A 95 4.55 11.50 -1.46
N GLU A 96 5.50 11.94 -0.61
CA GLU A 96 5.21 12.82 0.52
C GLU A 96 4.57 14.13 0.02
N ASN A 97 3.50 14.57 0.70
CA ASN A 97 2.71 15.77 0.39
C ASN A 97 2.01 15.80 -0.98
N LYS A 98 2.03 14.69 -1.76
CA LYS A 98 1.39 14.62 -3.08
C LYS A 98 0.37 13.51 -3.20
N SER A 99 0.62 12.35 -2.57
CA SER A 99 -0.25 11.19 -2.69
C SER A 99 -1.59 11.43 -2.00
N LEU A 100 -2.68 11.26 -2.74
CA LEU A 100 -4.04 11.39 -2.23
C LEU A 100 -4.57 10.00 -1.80
N LEU A 101 -5.25 9.94 -0.67
CA LEU A 101 -5.66 8.68 -0.05
C LEU A 101 -6.54 7.82 -0.98
N LEU A 102 -7.55 8.42 -1.60
CA LEU A 102 -8.48 7.68 -2.47
C LEU A 102 -7.86 7.22 -3.78
N GLU A 103 -6.94 8.00 -4.36
CA GLU A 103 -6.17 7.57 -5.52
C GLU A 103 -5.33 6.33 -5.22
N ASN A 104 -4.85 6.19 -3.98
CA ASN A 104 -3.93 5.14 -3.54
C ASN A 104 -4.62 3.99 -2.80
N ASN A 105 -5.91 3.77 -3.02
CA ASN A 105 -6.69 2.63 -2.52
C ASN A 105 -6.87 2.56 -0.99
N PHE A 106 -6.62 3.64 -0.25
CA PHE A 106 -6.68 3.65 1.22
C PHE A 106 -8.07 3.33 1.78
N GLU A 107 -9.13 3.58 1.03
CA GLU A 107 -10.48 3.17 1.40
C GLU A 107 -10.64 1.65 1.44
N ASN A 108 -10.22 0.95 0.37
CA ASN A 108 -10.40 -0.50 0.24
C ASN A 108 -9.40 -1.33 1.08
N ILE A 109 -8.42 -0.68 1.68
CA ILE A 109 -7.48 -1.30 2.62
C ILE A 109 -7.76 -0.88 4.07
N ASN A 110 -9.00 -0.51 4.38
CA ASN A 110 -9.47 -0.17 5.73
C ASN A 110 -8.66 0.95 6.42
N SER A 111 -8.09 1.87 5.65
CA SER A 111 -7.24 2.94 6.19
C SER A 111 -7.95 4.29 6.29
N ILE A 112 -9.23 4.35 5.91
CA ILE A 112 -10.10 5.51 6.05
C ILE A 112 -11.34 5.09 6.82
N SER A 113 -11.72 5.87 7.84
CA SER A 113 -13.02 5.75 8.52
C SER A 113 -13.88 6.95 8.13
N TRP A 114 -15.11 6.69 7.68
CA TRP A 114 -16.06 7.71 7.28
C TRP A 114 -16.98 8.14 8.45
N ASP A 115 -17.10 7.31 9.48
CA ASP A 115 -18.01 7.45 10.61
C ASP A 115 -17.37 8.15 11.81
N LYS A 116 -16.09 8.52 11.72
CA LYS A 116 -15.39 9.24 12.78
C LYS A 116 -15.52 10.76 12.63
N GLY A 117 -15.27 11.49 13.72
CA GLY A 117 -15.22 12.95 13.71
C GLY A 117 -14.15 13.54 12.79
N CYS A 118 -14.14 14.85 12.65
CA CYS A 118 -13.26 15.60 11.74
C CYS A 118 -11.77 15.38 12.04
N TYR A 119 -10.97 15.37 11.00
CA TYR A 119 -9.51 15.26 11.08
C TYR A 119 -8.85 16.15 10.00
N VAL A 120 -7.57 16.46 10.21
CA VAL A 120 -6.79 17.27 9.27
C VAL A 120 -6.69 16.57 7.91
N GLY A 121 -7.09 17.24 6.83
CA GLY A 121 -7.11 16.68 5.47
C GLY A 121 -8.40 15.97 5.07
N GLN A 122 -9.40 15.86 5.96
CA GLN A 122 -10.68 15.23 5.66
C GLN A 122 -11.41 15.90 4.50
N GLU A 123 -11.37 17.22 4.41
CA GLU A 123 -12.13 17.97 3.41
C GLU A 123 -11.76 17.55 1.98
N ILE A 124 -10.46 17.42 1.66
CA ILE A 124 -10.00 16.98 0.34
C ILE A 124 -10.49 15.55 0.07
N THR A 125 -10.34 14.65 1.05
CA THR A 125 -10.74 13.24 0.91
C THR A 125 -12.25 13.12 0.72
N ALA A 126 -13.05 13.84 1.49
CA ALA A 126 -14.50 13.85 1.37
C ALA A 126 -14.98 14.46 0.03
N ARG A 127 -14.39 15.56 -0.40
CA ARG A 127 -14.71 16.17 -1.71
C ARG A 127 -14.41 15.20 -2.86
N MET A 128 -13.29 14.48 -2.82
CA MET A 128 -12.95 13.49 -3.85
C MET A 128 -13.97 12.37 -3.91
N LYS A 129 -14.46 11.88 -2.77
CA LYS A 129 -15.46 10.82 -2.71
C LYS A 129 -16.83 11.29 -3.18
N TYR A 130 -17.35 12.34 -2.56
CA TYR A 130 -18.76 12.74 -2.73
C TYR A 130 -19.04 13.61 -3.94
N ARG A 131 -18.00 14.24 -4.54
CA ARG A 131 -18.15 15.08 -5.74
C ARG A 131 -17.59 14.41 -7.00
N ALA A 132 -17.33 13.11 -6.97
CA ALA A 132 -16.79 12.33 -8.10
C ALA A 132 -15.53 12.96 -8.74
N LEU A 133 -14.65 13.54 -7.92
CA LEU A 133 -13.43 14.21 -8.40
C LEU A 133 -12.26 13.24 -8.61
N LEU A 134 -12.46 11.96 -8.31
CA LEU A 134 -11.45 10.94 -8.50
C LEU A 134 -11.31 10.61 -9.99
N LYS A 135 -10.22 11.06 -10.60
CA LYS A 135 -9.95 10.86 -12.04
C LYS A 135 -8.99 9.72 -12.34
N LYS A 136 -8.20 9.32 -11.36
CA LYS A 136 -7.21 8.25 -11.46
C LYS A 136 -7.14 7.51 -10.14
N LYS A 137 -6.75 6.25 -10.18
CA LYS A 137 -6.46 5.44 -8.99
C LYS A 137 -5.41 4.40 -9.30
N VAL A 138 -4.87 3.81 -8.25
CA VAL A 138 -3.91 2.72 -8.36
C VAL A 138 -4.61 1.43 -8.77
N TYR A 139 -3.96 0.67 -9.66
CA TYR A 139 -4.36 -0.66 -10.11
C TYR A 139 -3.18 -1.61 -10.06
N THR A 140 -3.47 -2.89 -9.86
CA THR A 140 -2.50 -3.96 -10.08
C THR A 140 -2.54 -4.37 -11.55
N LEU A 141 -1.38 -4.38 -12.18
CA LEU A 141 -1.20 -4.85 -13.57
C LEU A 141 -0.23 -6.03 -13.61
N ASN A 142 -0.48 -6.95 -14.55
CA ASN A 142 0.43 -8.03 -14.89
C ASN A 142 1.12 -7.72 -16.22
N VAL A 143 2.44 -7.80 -16.24
CA VAL A 143 3.28 -7.59 -17.44
C VAL A 143 3.27 -8.85 -18.28
N LYS A 144 2.71 -8.78 -19.48
CA LYS A 144 2.70 -9.88 -20.47
C LYS A 144 3.89 -9.78 -21.43
N SER A 145 4.30 -8.56 -21.77
CA SER A 145 5.42 -8.29 -22.66
C SER A 145 6.04 -6.94 -22.39
N GLY A 146 7.32 -6.80 -22.70
CA GLY A 146 8.09 -5.58 -22.55
C GLY A 146 8.83 -5.48 -21.21
N PHE A 147 9.55 -4.37 -21.03
CA PHE A 147 10.40 -4.11 -19.86
C PHE A 147 9.99 -2.79 -19.19
N PRO A 148 9.01 -2.80 -18.29
CA PRO A 148 8.54 -1.59 -17.61
C PRO A 148 9.60 -1.04 -16.66
N LYS A 149 9.62 0.29 -16.50
CA LYS A 149 10.49 0.99 -15.54
C LYS A 149 9.67 1.73 -14.48
N ILE A 150 10.16 1.75 -13.26
CA ILE A 150 9.55 2.52 -12.16
C ILE A 150 9.52 4.00 -12.55
N LYS A 151 8.42 4.70 -12.25
CA LYS A 151 8.12 6.10 -12.60
C LYS A 151 7.91 6.37 -14.09
N GLN A 152 7.93 5.35 -14.95
CA GLN A 152 7.62 5.48 -16.37
C GLN A 152 6.16 5.87 -16.57
N ASN A 153 5.90 6.84 -17.45
CA ASN A 153 4.55 7.14 -17.91
C ASN A 153 4.11 6.09 -18.92
N ILE A 154 2.85 5.67 -18.83
CA ILE A 154 2.22 4.74 -19.76
C ILE A 154 1.41 5.58 -20.75
N LYS A 155 1.70 5.42 -22.04
CA LYS A 155 0.95 6.06 -23.12
C LYS A 155 0.36 4.99 -24.02
N GLU A 156 -0.87 5.19 -24.49
CA GLU A 156 -1.50 4.38 -25.52
C GLU A 156 -2.15 5.29 -26.55
N ASN A 157 -1.83 5.09 -27.84
CA ASN A 157 -2.29 5.94 -28.95
C ASN A 157 -1.96 7.43 -28.74
N GLY A 158 -0.73 7.74 -28.30
CA GLY A 158 -0.24 9.10 -28.03
C GLY A 158 -0.81 9.75 -26.78
N LYS A 159 -1.75 9.12 -26.06
CA LYS A 159 -2.38 9.69 -24.86
C LYS A 159 -1.72 9.15 -23.60
N ASP A 160 -1.38 10.03 -22.67
CA ASP A 160 -0.95 9.65 -21.33
C ASP A 160 -2.13 9.05 -20.56
N ILE A 161 -2.01 7.78 -20.15
CA ILE A 161 -3.04 7.03 -19.45
C ILE A 161 -2.69 6.76 -17.99
N GLY A 162 -1.40 6.90 -17.61
CA GLY A 162 -0.99 6.67 -16.24
C GLY A 162 0.52 6.59 -16.04
N LYS A 163 0.92 6.14 -14.84
CA LYS A 163 2.32 6.07 -14.40
C LYS A 163 2.56 4.82 -13.56
N ILE A 164 3.67 4.15 -13.81
CA ILE A 164 4.14 3.01 -13.03
C ILE A 164 4.71 3.49 -11.69
N LEU A 165 4.27 2.87 -10.59
CA LEU A 165 4.72 3.18 -9.22
C LEU A 165 5.79 2.18 -8.78
N SER A 166 5.43 0.91 -8.66
CA SER A 166 6.36 -0.16 -8.27
C SER A 166 6.20 -1.40 -9.14
N ILE A 167 7.27 -2.22 -9.19
CA ILE A 167 7.32 -3.44 -9.99
C ILE A 167 7.99 -4.53 -9.15
N LYS A 168 7.37 -5.72 -9.10
CA LYS A 168 7.99 -6.94 -8.56
C LYS A 168 7.63 -8.12 -9.45
N LYS A 169 8.65 -8.74 -10.04
CA LYS A 169 8.48 -9.77 -11.08
C LYS A 169 7.58 -9.25 -12.21
N ASN A 170 6.52 -9.99 -12.51
CA ASN A 170 5.56 -9.66 -13.56
C ASN A 170 4.39 -8.81 -13.07
N TYR A 171 4.39 -8.34 -11.82
CA TYR A 171 3.32 -7.53 -11.25
C TYR A 171 3.80 -6.13 -10.97
N MET A 172 2.92 -5.16 -11.19
CA MET A 172 3.19 -3.77 -10.87
C MET A 172 1.97 -3.08 -10.28
N LEU A 173 2.20 -2.04 -9.49
CA LEU A 173 1.21 -1.02 -9.20
C LEU A 173 1.40 0.14 -10.17
N ALA A 174 0.30 0.60 -10.73
CA ALA A 174 0.30 1.76 -11.61
C ALA A 174 -0.90 2.66 -11.30
N MET A 175 -0.66 3.96 -11.31
CA MET A 175 -1.69 5.00 -11.24
C MET A 175 -2.28 5.17 -12.64
N ILE A 176 -3.54 4.80 -12.85
CA ILE A 176 -4.20 4.81 -14.17
C ILE A 176 -5.46 5.68 -14.11
N LYS A 177 -5.78 6.37 -15.20
CA LYS A 177 -7.05 7.10 -15.38
C LYS A 177 -8.23 6.13 -15.30
N ILE A 178 -9.24 6.46 -14.49
CA ILE A 178 -10.37 5.57 -14.17
C ILE A 178 -11.16 5.23 -15.43
N ASP A 179 -11.57 6.24 -16.21
CA ASP A 179 -12.37 6.02 -17.42
C ASP A 179 -11.67 5.08 -18.41
N PHE A 180 -10.34 5.21 -18.53
CA PHE A 180 -9.54 4.33 -19.38
C PHE A 180 -9.49 2.90 -18.82
N ALA A 181 -9.22 2.77 -17.52
CA ALA A 181 -9.13 1.47 -16.86
C ALA A 181 -10.46 0.70 -16.94
N GLU A 182 -11.58 1.37 -16.63
CA GLU A 182 -12.90 0.76 -16.68
C GLU A 182 -13.27 0.28 -18.09
N ASN A 183 -12.94 1.08 -19.12
CA ASN A 183 -13.15 0.65 -20.51
C ASN A 183 -12.36 -0.61 -20.84
N LYS A 184 -11.07 -0.67 -20.47
CA LYS A 184 -10.22 -1.85 -20.72
C LYS A 184 -10.67 -3.08 -19.94
N ILE A 185 -11.05 -2.92 -18.68
CA ILE A 185 -11.54 -4.00 -17.81
C ILE A 185 -12.85 -4.58 -18.38
N ASN A 186 -13.81 -3.71 -18.70
CA ASN A 186 -15.11 -4.14 -19.23
C ASN A 186 -15.00 -4.84 -20.59
N SER A 187 -14.09 -4.38 -21.44
CA SER A 187 -13.81 -5.00 -22.74
C SER A 187 -12.85 -6.20 -22.69
N LYS A 188 -12.30 -6.51 -21.51
CA LYS A 188 -11.26 -7.54 -21.29
C LYS A 188 -10.03 -7.36 -22.19
N ASN A 189 -9.68 -6.13 -22.50
CA ASN A 189 -8.56 -5.80 -23.37
C ASN A 189 -7.32 -5.42 -22.56
N SER A 190 -6.15 -5.89 -23.03
CA SER A 190 -4.86 -5.45 -22.51
C SER A 190 -4.58 -3.98 -22.84
N ILE A 191 -3.80 -3.35 -22.00
CA ILE A 191 -3.13 -2.08 -22.33
C ILE A 191 -1.98 -2.42 -23.30
N LYS A 192 -1.93 -1.74 -24.44
CA LYS A 192 -0.85 -1.83 -25.43
C LYS A 192 -0.18 -0.46 -25.48
N SER A 193 0.91 -0.31 -24.73
CA SER A 193 1.58 0.99 -24.67
C SER A 193 2.38 1.28 -25.94
N ASP A 194 2.56 2.57 -26.23
CA ASP A 194 3.29 3.04 -27.42
C ASP A 194 4.76 2.60 -27.41
N ASP A 195 5.31 2.27 -26.26
CA ASP A 195 6.68 1.76 -26.06
C ASP A 195 6.78 0.22 -25.96
N GLY A 196 5.71 -0.48 -26.35
CA GLY A 196 5.69 -1.93 -26.52
C GLY A 196 5.37 -2.75 -25.27
N LEU A 197 4.89 -2.14 -24.16
CA LEU A 197 4.40 -2.89 -23.03
C LEU A 197 3.02 -3.48 -23.33
N ILE A 198 2.81 -4.74 -22.96
CA ILE A 198 1.49 -5.37 -22.93
C ILE A 198 1.17 -5.69 -21.48
N LEU A 199 0.09 -5.08 -20.97
CA LEU A 199 -0.27 -5.13 -19.55
C LEU A 199 -1.74 -5.52 -19.39
N ASP A 200 -2.01 -6.47 -18.48
CA ASP A 200 -3.35 -6.88 -18.11
C ASP A 200 -3.72 -6.39 -16.72
N PHE A 201 -4.95 -5.98 -16.52
CA PHE A 201 -5.47 -5.72 -15.18
C PHE A 201 -5.60 -7.03 -14.39
N VAL A 202 -5.19 -7.00 -13.14
CA VAL A 202 -5.46 -8.05 -12.15
C VAL A 202 -6.72 -7.65 -11.41
N ILE A 203 -7.79 -8.43 -11.58
CA ILE A 203 -9.11 -8.18 -11.00
C ILE A 203 -9.30 -9.10 -9.79
#